data_3e8b22c9bf59da42ed3a26a7f9bc8389
#
_entry.id   3e8b22c9bf59da42ed3a26a7f9bc8389
#
_cell.length_a   1.000
_cell.length_b   1.000
_cell.length_c   1.000
_cell.angle_alpha   90.00
_cell.angle_beta   90.00
_cell.angle_gamma   90.00
#
_symmetry.space_group_name_H-M   'P 1'
#
loop_
_entity.id
_entity.type
_entity.pdbx_description
1 polymer ?
#
loop_
_entity_poly.entity_id
_entity_poly.type
_entity_poly.pdbx_seq_one_letter_code
_entity_poly.pdbx_strand_id
1 'polypeptide(L)'
;AQLGSMSAASWVGRGVLIEGDPKVAFGDATQPLDGEEKPSDSFSFLLSGDAETVTVTLTDDEGNAYTAQLKDVKSGVKTYTLDDLENFQPEPGPPQDREYTLSFEAKNPEGDNPEISGLIQEQVSGVTMTANGAVLHLLNHDPITMGDVVVIQK
;
A
#
# COMPACT_ATOMS: atom_id res chain seq x y z
N ALA A 1 -7.29 -16.62 12.82
CA ALA A 1 -7.91 -16.01 11.68
C ALA A 1 -8.89 -16.96 11.02
N GLN A 2 -9.98 -16.42 10.54
CA GLN A 2 -11.08 -17.21 10.04
C GLN A 2 -11.28 -17.05 8.53
N LEU A 3 -10.21 -16.74 7.81
CA LEU A 3 -10.31 -16.55 6.37
C LEU A 3 -10.81 -17.80 5.67
N GLY A 4 -10.38 -18.97 6.12
CA GLY A 4 -10.78 -20.24 5.53
C GLY A 4 -12.23 -20.63 5.78
N SER A 5 -12.92 -19.98 6.73
CA SER A 5 -14.31 -20.29 7.03
C SER A 5 -15.30 -19.56 6.12
N MET A 6 -14.83 -18.60 5.33
CA MET A 6 -15.68 -17.87 4.41
C MET A 6 -15.87 -18.66 3.12
N SER A 7 -17.09 -18.64 2.60
CA SER A 7 -17.34 -19.18 1.26
C SER A 7 -16.54 -18.39 0.24
N ALA A 8 -15.90 -19.08 -0.70
CA ALA A 8 -15.12 -18.42 -1.75
C ALA A 8 -15.94 -17.40 -2.53
N ALA A 9 -17.22 -17.72 -2.80
CA ALA A 9 -18.09 -16.82 -3.55
C ALA A 9 -18.34 -15.49 -2.81
N SER A 10 -18.23 -15.47 -1.48
CA SER A 10 -18.49 -14.25 -0.70
C SER A 10 -17.37 -13.21 -0.84
N TRP A 11 -16.24 -13.59 -1.41
CA TRP A 11 -15.12 -12.66 -1.63
C TRP A 11 -15.32 -11.75 -2.84
N VAL A 12 -16.14 -12.19 -3.81
CA VAL A 12 -16.34 -11.43 -5.04
C VAL A 12 -16.97 -10.08 -4.70
N GLY A 13 -16.38 -9.01 -5.23
CA GLY A 13 -16.82 -7.65 -4.97
C GLY A 13 -16.19 -6.99 -3.76
N ARG A 14 -15.47 -7.75 -2.95
CA ARG A 14 -14.80 -7.18 -1.77
C ARG A 14 -13.45 -6.61 -2.13
N GLY A 15 -13.05 -5.58 -1.38
CA GLY A 15 -11.70 -5.06 -1.42
C GLY A 15 -10.79 -5.88 -0.52
N VAL A 16 -9.54 -6.03 -0.92
CA VAL A 16 -8.50 -6.66 -0.12
C VAL A 16 -7.27 -5.77 -0.11
N LEU A 17 -6.51 -5.83 0.99
CA LEU A 17 -5.17 -5.24 1.04
C LEU A 17 -4.17 -6.37 0.90
N ILE A 18 -3.25 -6.20 -0.04
CA ILE A 18 -2.19 -7.15 -0.31
C ILE A 18 -0.86 -6.41 -0.32
N GLU A 19 0.25 -7.13 -0.15
CA GLU A 19 1.55 -6.50 -0.20
C GLU A 19 1.84 -5.98 -1.61
N GLY A 20 2.37 -4.78 -1.68
CA GLY A 20 2.74 -4.14 -2.94
C GLY A 20 3.16 -2.70 -2.69
N ASP A 21 3.70 -2.07 -3.72
CA ASP A 21 4.14 -0.68 -3.63
C ASP A 21 2.98 0.25 -3.95
N PRO A 22 2.51 1.04 -2.98
CA PRO A 22 1.39 1.94 -3.23
C PRO A 22 1.74 3.02 -4.25
N LYS A 23 0.75 3.44 -5.01
CA LYS A 23 0.86 4.61 -5.87
C LYS A 23 -0.02 5.71 -5.31
N VAL A 24 0.53 6.91 -5.25
CA VAL A 24 -0.15 8.07 -4.69
C VAL A 24 0.05 9.27 -5.59
N ALA A 25 -0.81 10.28 -5.41
CA ALA A 25 -0.67 11.57 -6.07
C ALA A 25 -1.11 12.66 -5.12
N PHE A 26 -0.47 13.82 -5.21
CA PHE A 26 -0.92 15.00 -4.48
C PHE A 26 -2.23 15.51 -5.05
N GLY A 27 -2.94 16.32 -4.28
CA GLY A 27 -4.31 16.72 -4.58
C GLY A 27 -4.60 17.11 -6.02
N ASP A 28 -3.76 17.96 -6.61
CA ASP A 28 -3.99 18.45 -7.98
C ASP A 28 -3.77 17.38 -9.03
N ALA A 29 -2.93 16.40 -8.74
CA ALA A 29 -2.59 15.31 -9.66
C ALA A 29 -3.50 14.10 -9.49
N THR A 30 -4.51 14.17 -8.62
CA THR A 30 -5.43 13.05 -8.38
C THR A 30 -6.54 12.95 -9.40
N GLN A 31 -6.59 13.82 -10.41
CA GLN A 31 -7.62 13.76 -11.44
C GLN A 31 -7.43 12.51 -12.28
N PRO A 32 -8.48 11.71 -12.47
CA PRO A 32 -8.35 10.49 -13.26
C PRO A 32 -8.15 10.81 -14.73
N LEU A 33 -7.33 10.01 -15.39
CA LEU A 33 -7.32 9.95 -16.84
C LEU A 33 -8.53 9.15 -17.30
N ASP A 34 -8.91 9.32 -18.54
CA ASP A 34 -10.07 8.62 -19.09
C ASP A 34 -9.96 7.11 -18.86
N GLY A 35 -10.94 6.53 -18.17
CA GLY A 35 -11.03 5.11 -17.93
C GLY A 35 -10.11 4.56 -16.85
N GLU A 36 -9.36 5.40 -16.17
CA GLU A 36 -8.45 4.98 -15.11
C GLU A 36 -8.94 5.39 -13.74
N GLU A 37 -8.57 4.57 -12.75
CA GLU A 37 -8.83 4.94 -11.36
C GLU A 37 -7.88 6.06 -10.97
N LYS A 38 -8.42 7.00 -10.24
CA LYS A 38 -7.69 8.13 -9.71
C LYS A 38 -6.84 7.66 -8.53
N PRO A 39 -5.52 7.89 -8.55
CA PRO A 39 -4.71 7.57 -7.36
C PRO A 39 -5.07 8.51 -6.21
N SER A 40 -5.04 7.97 -5.01
CA SER A 40 -5.33 8.71 -3.79
C SER A 40 -4.04 9.34 -3.26
N ASP A 41 -4.19 10.32 -2.37
CA ASP A 41 -3.08 10.80 -1.56
C ASP A 41 -2.86 9.96 -0.30
N SER A 42 -3.66 8.92 -0.12
CA SER A 42 -3.62 8.02 1.03
C SER A 42 -2.83 6.77 0.69
N PHE A 43 -2.10 6.25 1.68
CA PHE A 43 -1.32 5.02 1.50
C PHE A 43 -1.33 4.21 2.80
N SER A 44 -1.10 2.91 2.65
CA SER A 44 -1.10 1.99 3.78
C SER A 44 0.15 1.11 3.76
N PHE A 45 0.55 0.65 4.93
CA PHE A 45 1.63 -0.31 5.08
C PHE A 45 1.38 -1.17 6.32
N LEU A 46 2.06 -2.31 6.35
CA LEU A 46 2.08 -3.21 7.50
C LEU A 46 3.44 -3.09 8.17
N LEU A 47 3.43 -2.78 9.47
CA LEU A 47 4.65 -2.62 10.27
C LEU A 47 4.67 -3.68 11.35
N SER A 48 5.75 -4.47 11.41
CA SER A 48 5.81 -5.64 12.31
C SER A 48 6.11 -5.29 13.76
N GLY A 49 6.63 -4.11 14.02
CA GLY A 49 6.93 -3.63 15.37
C GLY A 49 6.97 -2.12 15.36
N ASP A 50 6.99 -1.51 16.54
CA ASP A 50 7.04 -0.05 16.63
C ASP A 50 8.33 0.49 16.02
N ALA A 51 8.25 1.61 15.32
CA ALA A 51 9.39 2.28 14.72
C ALA A 51 9.44 3.74 15.12
N GLU A 52 10.62 4.22 15.49
CA GLU A 52 10.79 5.65 15.77
C GLU A 52 10.68 6.47 14.49
N THR A 53 11.21 5.94 13.39
CA THR A 53 11.16 6.62 12.10
C THR A 53 10.79 5.64 11.00
N VAL A 54 9.83 6.04 10.18
CA VAL A 54 9.55 5.36 8.92
C VAL A 54 9.94 6.32 7.81
N THR A 55 10.89 5.93 6.98
CA THR A 55 11.29 6.71 5.81
C THR A 55 10.50 6.24 4.62
N VAL A 56 9.83 7.18 3.98
CA VAL A 56 9.02 6.93 2.79
C VAL A 56 9.76 7.50 1.60
N THR A 57 10.02 6.67 0.60
CA THR A 57 10.64 7.10 -0.64
C THR A 57 9.55 7.20 -1.70
N LEU A 58 9.47 8.38 -2.33
CA LEU A 58 8.52 8.67 -3.41
C LEU A 58 9.30 8.72 -4.71
N THR A 59 8.97 7.83 -5.63
CA THR A 59 9.66 7.74 -6.93
C THR A 59 8.67 8.00 -8.05
N ASP A 60 8.98 8.94 -8.93
CA ASP A 60 8.12 9.22 -10.08
C ASP A 60 8.45 8.27 -11.24
N ASP A 61 7.74 8.39 -12.35
CA ASP A 61 7.91 7.51 -13.50
C ASP A 61 9.21 7.76 -14.29
N GLU A 62 9.90 8.84 -13.99
CA GLU A 62 11.19 9.16 -14.60
C GLU A 62 12.38 8.75 -13.71
N GLY A 63 12.09 8.14 -12.56
CA GLY A 63 13.11 7.67 -11.64
C GLY A 63 13.59 8.71 -10.63
N ASN A 64 12.98 9.89 -10.60
CA ASN A 64 13.32 10.88 -9.57
C ASN A 64 12.77 10.43 -8.23
N ALA A 65 13.61 10.42 -7.22
CA ALA A 65 13.26 9.92 -5.90
C ALA A 65 13.37 11.03 -4.84
N TYR A 66 12.40 11.04 -3.96
CA TYR A 66 12.33 11.97 -2.83
C TYR A 66 12.07 11.15 -1.58
N THR A 67 12.56 11.62 -0.44
CA THR A 67 12.30 10.95 0.83
C THR A 67 11.54 11.87 1.77
N ALA A 68 10.77 11.26 2.65
CA ALA A 68 10.08 11.96 3.72
C ALA A 68 9.96 11.03 4.90
N GLN A 69 9.49 11.52 6.04
CA GLN A 69 9.50 10.74 7.26
C GLN A 69 8.17 10.80 8.00
N LEU A 70 7.86 9.67 8.65
CA LEU A 70 6.84 9.57 9.69
C LEU A 70 7.57 9.24 10.99
N LYS A 71 7.12 9.82 12.09
CA LYS A 71 7.74 9.62 13.41
C LYS A 71 6.82 8.83 14.33
N ASP A 72 7.42 8.02 15.20
CA ASP A 72 6.72 7.32 16.28
C ASP A 72 5.53 6.51 15.77
N VAL A 73 5.81 5.61 14.85
CA VAL A 73 4.77 4.79 14.24
C VAL A 73 4.61 3.49 15.01
N LYS A 74 3.39 3.16 15.38
CA LYS A 74 3.07 1.92 16.10
C LYS A 74 2.87 0.77 15.11
N SER A 75 3.12 -0.45 15.56
CA SER A 75 2.96 -1.64 14.74
C SER A 75 1.53 -1.84 14.25
N GLY A 76 1.38 -2.60 13.19
CA GLY A 76 0.09 -2.96 12.62
C GLY A 76 -0.11 -2.43 11.22
N VAL A 77 -1.34 -2.52 10.75
CA VAL A 77 -1.75 -1.93 9.48
C VAL A 77 -1.99 -0.45 9.72
N LYS A 78 -1.23 0.39 9.02
CA LYS A 78 -1.27 1.85 9.20
C LYS A 78 -1.68 2.52 7.90
N THR A 79 -2.47 3.56 8.02
CA THR A 79 -2.89 4.38 6.89
C THR A 79 -2.58 5.84 7.17
N TYR A 80 -1.92 6.48 6.24
CA TYR A 80 -1.54 7.89 6.33
C TYR A 80 -1.84 8.57 5.00
N THR A 81 -1.74 9.90 4.99
CA THR A 81 -1.83 10.67 3.76
C THR A 81 -0.50 11.36 3.51
N LEU A 82 -0.33 11.88 2.30
CA LEU A 82 0.89 12.62 1.96
C LEU A 82 1.09 13.84 2.87
N ASP A 83 0.00 14.39 3.42
CA ASP A 83 0.08 15.53 4.34
C ASP A 83 0.70 15.15 5.69
N ASP A 84 0.71 13.88 6.04
CA ASP A 84 1.31 13.40 7.28
C ASP A 84 2.83 13.32 7.20
N LEU A 85 3.38 13.34 6.00
CA LEU A 85 4.82 13.22 5.78
C LEU A 85 5.52 14.54 6.08
N GLU A 86 6.71 14.43 6.67
CA GLU A 86 7.52 15.62 6.97
C GLU A 86 8.94 15.44 6.49
N ASN A 87 9.69 16.52 6.46
CA ASN A 87 11.11 16.51 6.12
C ASN A 87 11.40 15.97 4.71
N PHE A 88 10.70 16.52 3.72
CA PHE A 88 10.93 16.12 2.33
C PHE A 88 12.33 16.49 1.87
N GLN A 89 13.02 15.53 1.23
CA GLN A 89 14.36 15.73 0.68
C GLN A 89 14.43 15.09 -0.71
N PRO A 90 15.23 15.62 -1.64
CA PRO A 90 15.92 16.92 -1.56
C PRO A 90 14.93 18.08 -1.69
N GLU A 91 15.31 19.21 -1.16
CA GLU A 91 14.49 20.41 -1.31
C GLU A 91 14.51 20.87 -2.78
N PRO A 92 13.42 21.45 -3.28
CA PRO A 92 12.19 21.88 -2.58
C PRO A 92 11.15 20.80 -2.35
N GLY A 93 11.49 19.53 -2.50
CA GLY A 93 10.59 18.43 -2.33
C GLY A 93 9.96 17.97 -3.65
N PRO A 94 9.10 16.96 -3.59
CA PRO A 94 8.54 16.38 -4.81
C PRO A 94 7.54 17.32 -5.47
N PRO A 95 7.63 17.49 -6.82
CA PRO A 95 6.58 18.19 -7.55
C PRO A 95 5.22 17.54 -7.30
N GLN A 96 4.17 18.36 -7.23
CA GLN A 96 2.84 17.90 -6.88
C GLN A 96 1.93 17.69 -8.09
N ASP A 97 2.50 17.58 -9.28
CA ASP A 97 1.78 17.44 -10.53
C ASP A 97 1.84 16.05 -11.13
N ARG A 98 2.27 15.05 -10.34
CA ARG A 98 2.52 13.70 -10.84
C ARG A 98 2.28 12.63 -9.78
N GLU A 99 2.26 11.38 -10.25
CA GLU A 99 2.13 10.22 -9.38
C GLU A 99 3.50 9.75 -8.88
N TYR A 100 3.48 9.13 -7.71
CA TYR A 100 4.66 8.53 -7.11
C TYR A 100 4.37 7.11 -6.67
N THR A 101 5.37 6.25 -6.81
CA THR A 101 5.35 4.91 -6.22
C THR A 101 6.11 5.00 -4.90
N LEU A 102 5.55 4.42 -3.85
CA LEU A 102 6.13 4.51 -2.51
C LEU A 102 6.85 3.24 -2.12
N SER A 103 7.97 3.41 -1.44
CA SER A 103 8.64 2.32 -0.73
C SER A 103 8.95 2.80 0.69
N PHE A 104 9.21 1.86 1.60
CA PHE A 104 9.27 2.16 3.02
C PHE A 104 10.47 1.51 3.67
N GLU A 105 11.02 2.19 4.69
CA GLU A 105 12.07 1.63 5.54
C GLU A 105 11.80 2.08 6.97
N ALA A 106 11.79 1.13 7.90
CA ALA A 106 11.55 1.42 9.31
C ALA A 106 12.87 1.36 10.06
N LYS A 107 13.08 2.30 10.98
CA LYS A 107 14.32 2.38 11.75
C LYS A 107 14.08 2.73 13.20
N ASN A 108 14.88 2.10 14.06
CA ASN A 108 14.97 2.43 15.46
C ASN A 108 16.44 2.75 15.79
N PRO A 109 16.69 3.69 16.74
CA PRO A 109 18.06 4.10 17.07
C PRO A 109 18.92 2.97 17.58
N GLU A 110 18.32 1.94 18.16
CA GLU A 110 19.05 0.80 18.73
C GLU A 110 19.33 -0.29 17.71
N GLY A 111 18.95 -0.08 16.45
CA GLY A 111 19.24 -1.03 15.39
C GLY A 111 18.29 -2.20 15.27
N ASP A 112 17.28 -2.28 16.13
CA ASP A 112 16.25 -3.31 16.09
C ASP A 112 15.11 -2.83 15.17
N ASN A 113 15.35 -2.93 13.87
CA ASN A 113 14.44 -2.38 12.88
C ASN A 113 13.34 -3.37 12.53
N PRO A 114 12.06 -2.98 12.67
CA PRO A 114 10.96 -3.87 12.28
C PRO A 114 10.85 -3.99 10.76
N GLU A 115 10.18 -5.05 10.34
CA GLU A 115 9.85 -5.22 8.93
C GLU A 115 8.68 -4.32 8.57
N ILE A 116 8.69 -3.82 7.34
CA ILE A 116 7.62 -2.96 6.84
C ILE A 116 7.33 -3.34 5.38
N SER A 117 6.04 -3.44 5.06
CA SER A 117 5.59 -3.78 3.70
C SER A 117 4.51 -2.81 3.28
N GLY A 118 4.67 -2.19 2.12
CA GLY A 118 3.60 -1.40 1.52
C GLY A 118 2.39 -2.30 1.24
N LEU A 119 1.22 -1.71 1.28
CA LEU A 119 -0.03 -2.41 0.99
C LEU A 119 -0.76 -1.69 -0.13
N ILE A 120 -1.35 -2.48 -1.02
CA ILE A 120 -2.19 -1.94 -2.08
C ILE A 120 -3.59 -2.51 -1.94
N GLN A 121 -4.57 -1.72 -2.36
CA GLN A 121 -5.97 -2.14 -2.34
C GLN A 121 -6.35 -2.68 -3.72
N GLU A 122 -6.92 -3.89 -3.73
CA GLU A 122 -7.41 -4.50 -4.97
C GLU A 122 -8.81 -5.03 -4.73
N GLN A 123 -9.59 -5.11 -5.79
CA GLN A 123 -10.95 -5.64 -5.72
C GLN A 123 -10.99 -7.05 -6.31
N VAL A 124 -11.63 -7.97 -5.59
CA VAL A 124 -11.80 -9.34 -6.05
C VAL A 124 -12.91 -9.37 -7.11
N SER A 125 -12.57 -9.85 -8.30
CA SER A 125 -13.51 -9.94 -9.42
C SER A 125 -14.04 -11.35 -9.64
N GLY A 126 -13.37 -12.36 -9.11
CA GLY A 126 -13.80 -13.73 -9.25
C GLY A 126 -12.96 -14.67 -8.38
N VAL A 127 -13.40 -15.90 -8.28
CA VAL A 127 -12.70 -16.92 -7.50
C VAL A 127 -12.70 -18.22 -8.31
N THR A 128 -11.54 -18.87 -8.39
CA THR A 128 -11.42 -20.21 -8.95
C THR A 128 -10.96 -21.17 -7.87
N MET A 129 -11.69 -22.27 -7.71
CA MET A 129 -11.28 -23.29 -6.76
C MET A 129 -10.32 -24.25 -7.44
N THR A 130 -9.20 -24.52 -6.78
CA THR A 130 -8.18 -25.46 -7.28
C THR A 130 -7.94 -26.52 -6.22
N ALA A 131 -7.16 -27.56 -6.60
CA ALA A 131 -6.76 -28.59 -5.64
C ALA A 131 -5.95 -28.03 -4.48
N ASN A 132 -5.31 -26.88 -4.67
CA ASN A 132 -4.50 -26.23 -3.63
C ASN A 132 -5.21 -25.07 -2.94
N GLY A 133 -6.51 -24.94 -3.14
CA GLY A 133 -7.32 -23.90 -2.51
C GLY A 133 -7.85 -22.87 -3.50
N ALA A 134 -8.39 -21.80 -2.97
CA ALA A 134 -8.99 -20.75 -3.78
C ALA A 134 -7.93 -19.84 -4.40
N VAL A 135 -8.13 -19.49 -5.66
CA VAL A 135 -7.37 -18.45 -6.37
C VAL A 135 -8.29 -17.27 -6.55
N LEU A 136 -7.86 -16.11 -6.08
CA LEU A 136 -8.64 -14.88 -6.18
C LEU A 136 -8.18 -14.10 -7.39
N HIS A 137 -9.15 -13.81 -8.28
CA HIS A 137 -8.90 -12.95 -9.44
C HIS A 137 -9.16 -11.51 -9.06
N LEU A 138 -8.25 -10.63 -9.42
CA LEU A 138 -8.31 -9.22 -9.06
C LEU A 138 -8.51 -8.39 -10.33
N LEU A 139 -9.17 -7.23 -10.18
CA LEU A 139 -9.52 -6.41 -11.34
C LEU A 139 -8.29 -5.89 -12.09
N ASN A 140 -7.24 -5.47 -11.37
CA ASN A 140 -6.09 -4.80 -11.98
C ASN A 140 -4.75 -5.37 -11.51
N HIS A 141 -4.73 -6.66 -11.20
CA HIS A 141 -3.55 -7.31 -10.65
C HIS A 141 -3.59 -8.79 -11.02
N ASP A 142 -2.45 -9.43 -11.04
CA ASP A 142 -2.37 -10.88 -11.26
C ASP A 142 -3.13 -11.63 -10.16
N PRO A 143 -3.67 -12.81 -10.46
CA PRO A 143 -4.36 -13.60 -9.44
C PRO A 143 -3.47 -13.91 -8.23
N ILE A 144 -4.10 -14.00 -7.06
CA ILE A 144 -3.41 -14.29 -5.80
C ILE A 144 -4.09 -15.47 -5.11
N THR A 145 -3.44 -15.98 -4.07
CA THR A 145 -4.03 -16.97 -3.18
C THR A 145 -4.56 -16.30 -1.91
N MET A 146 -5.33 -17.04 -1.11
CA MET A 146 -5.86 -16.51 0.14
C MET A 146 -4.74 -16.13 1.12
N GLY A 147 -3.59 -16.81 1.05
CA GLY A 147 -2.46 -16.49 1.91
C GLY A 147 -1.82 -15.14 1.64
N ASP A 148 -2.07 -14.56 0.46
CA ASP A 148 -1.53 -13.24 0.10
C ASP A 148 -2.38 -12.09 0.62
N VAL A 149 -3.56 -12.37 1.15
CA VAL A 149 -4.47 -11.33 1.65
C VAL A 149 -4.04 -10.91 3.05
N VAL A 150 -3.80 -9.62 3.24
CA VAL A 150 -3.45 -9.06 4.55
C VAL A 150 -4.70 -8.63 5.29
N VAL A 151 -5.61 -7.93 4.62
CA VAL A 151 -6.86 -7.45 5.22
C VAL A 151 -7.99 -7.60 4.21
N ILE A 152 -9.15 -8.02 4.70
CA ILE A 152 -10.38 -8.03 3.90
C ILE A 152 -11.14 -6.74 4.23
N GLN A 153 -11.54 -6.02 3.19
CA GLN A 153 -12.33 -4.81 3.34
C GLN A 153 -13.78 -5.08 2.93
N LYS A 154 -14.67 -4.35 3.54
CA LYS A 154 -16.10 -4.47 3.23
C LYS A 154 -16.49 -3.63 2.03
#